data_457bbaed214b238acfb38e0a56d73442
#
_entry.id   457bbaed214b238acfb38e0a56d73442
#
_cell.length_a   1.000
_cell.length_b   1.000
_cell.length_c   1.000
_cell.angle_alpha   90.00
_cell.angle_beta   90.00
_cell.angle_gamma   90.00
#
_symmetry.space_group_name_H-M   'P 1'
#
loop_
_entity.id
_entity.type
_entity.pdbx_description
1 polymer ?
#
loop_
_entity_poly.entity_id
_entity_poly.type
_entity_poly.pdbx_seq_one_letter_code
_entity_poly.pdbx_strand_id
1 'polypeptide(L)'
;MTTAYSFANYEDCCHKNHLPRPKAIFPMYGLDWNIKALQEDKGLAVFSIVGRDDEFGFANVEDKLPELEKVLGKENVSVRIVDGLGHGFGIGNETKVKNWLQEAVIFWEAHR
;
A
#
# COMPACT_ATOMS: atom_id res chain seq x y z
N MET A 1 4.08 6.70 2.83
CA MET A 1 3.86 8.00 2.14
C MET A 1 4.83 8.20 0.98
N THR A 2 6.13 8.27 1.20
CA THR A 2 7.12 8.53 0.13
C THR A 2 6.99 7.60 -1.07
N THR A 3 6.86 6.29 -0.85
CA THR A 3 6.72 5.31 -1.94
C THR A 3 5.47 5.57 -2.78
N ALA A 4 4.32 5.77 -2.13
CA ALA A 4 3.07 6.03 -2.83
C ALA A 4 3.09 7.37 -3.57
N TYR A 5 3.69 8.40 -2.96
CA TYR A 5 3.88 9.69 -3.60
C TYR A 5 4.79 9.57 -4.84
N SER A 6 5.93 8.92 -4.72
CA SER A 6 6.86 8.72 -5.83
C SER A 6 6.21 7.95 -6.97
N PHE A 7 5.37 6.97 -6.65
CA PHE A 7 4.65 6.22 -7.67
C PHE A 7 3.56 7.04 -8.35
N ALA A 8 2.79 7.80 -7.58
CA ALA A 8 1.76 8.70 -8.13
C ALA A 8 2.36 9.81 -9.01
N ASN A 9 3.66 10.11 -8.82
CA ASN A 9 4.42 11.06 -9.63
C ASN A 9 5.50 10.35 -10.46
N TYR A 10 5.21 9.14 -10.93
CA TYR A 10 6.17 8.27 -11.60
C TYR A 10 6.89 8.95 -12.76
N GLU A 11 6.18 9.71 -13.57
CA GLU A 11 6.73 10.39 -14.73
C GLU A 11 7.88 11.33 -14.33
N ASP A 12 7.69 12.10 -13.27
CA ASP A 12 8.68 13.05 -12.79
C ASP A 12 9.79 12.40 -11.94
N CYS A 13 9.44 11.42 -11.11
CA CYS A 13 10.38 10.85 -10.14
C CYS A 13 11.16 9.66 -10.69
N CYS A 14 10.57 8.89 -11.59
CA CYS A 14 11.12 7.60 -12.01
C CYS A 14 11.38 7.52 -13.52
N HIS A 15 10.42 7.84 -14.35
CA HIS A 15 10.53 7.69 -15.80
C HIS A 15 11.67 8.55 -16.38
N LYS A 16 11.77 9.79 -15.99
CA LYS A 16 12.86 10.68 -16.40
C LYS A 16 14.26 10.19 -15.99
N ASN A 17 14.32 9.35 -14.96
CA ASN A 17 15.55 8.74 -14.48
C ASN A 17 15.76 7.30 -14.99
N HIS A 18 14.99 6.89 -15.99
CA HIS A 18 15.05 5.56 -16.62
C HIS A 18 14.83 4.39 -15.63
N LEU A 19 14.04 4.61 -14.58
CA LEU A 19 13.67 3.56 -13.62
C LEU A 19 12.44 2.79 -14.11
N PRO A 20 12.42 1.46 -13.99
CA PRO A 20 11.25 0.66 -14.37
C PRO A 20 10.09 0.90 -13.41
N ARG A 21 8.87 0.70 -13.90
CA ARG A 21 7.68 0.69 -13.03
C ARG A 21 7.73 -0.51 -12.08
N PRO A 22 7.46 -0.31 -10.79
CA PRO A 22 7.33 -1.42 -9.86
C PRO A 22 6.08 -2.26 -10.17
N LYS A 23 6.15 -3.56 -9.89
CA LYS A 23 5.00 -4.48 -9.99
C LYS A 23 4.12 -4.44 -8.74
N ALA A 24 4.70 -4.11 -7.61
CA ALA A 24 3.99 -3.98 -6.34
C ALA A 24 4.55 -2.83 -5.51
N ILE A 25 3.69 -2.21 -4.72
CA ILE A 25 4.06 -1.20 -3.72
C ILE A 25 3.48 -1.60 -2.35
N PHE A 26 4.18 -1.20 -1.30
CA PHE A 26 3.86 -1.57 0.08
C PHE A 26 3.74 -0.30 0.96
N PRO A 27 2.75 0.56 0.70
CA PRO A 27 2.53 1.75 1.53
C PRO A 27 1.98 1.31 2.89
N MET A 28 2.78 1.42 3.93
CA MET A 28 2.37 1.08 5.29
C MET A 28 1.72 2.28 5.98
N TYR A 29 0.86 2.00 6.95
CA TYR A 29 0.21 2.99 7.80
C TYR A 29 -0.86 3.86 7.15
N GLY A 30 -1.38 3.50 5.98
CA GLY A 30 -2.52 4.20 5.40
C GLY A 30 -2.46 4.39 3.90
N LEU A 31 -3.51 4.98 3.35
CA LEU A 31 -3.73 5.17 1.93
C LEU A 31 -3.92 6.65 1.57
N ASP A 32 -3.40 7.56 2.36
CA ASP A 32 -3.55 9.00 2.14
C ASP A 32 -2.62 9.52 1.04
N TRP A 33 -3.00 9.22 -0.20
CA TRP A 33 -2.30 9.63 -1.41
C TRP A 33 -3.27 9.62 -2.61
N ASN A 34 -2.86 10.20 -3.74
CA ASN A 34 -3.71 10.33 -4.91
C ASN A 34 -3.89 9.01 -5.66
N ILE A 35 -4.92 8.24 -5.29
CA ILE A 35 -5.23 6.95 -5.89
C ILE A 35 -5.60 7.09 -7.39
N LYS A 36 -6.23 8.19 -7.78
CA LYS A 36 -6.62 8.43 -9.19
C LYS A 36 -5.41 8.48 -10.13
N ALA A 37 -4.24 8.88 -9.62
CA ALA A 37 -3.01 8.87 -10.42
C ALA A 37 -2.58 7.46 -10.85
N LEU A 38 -3.13 6.39 -10.27
CA LEU A 38 -2.84 4.99 -10.61
C LEU A 38 -3.72 4.42 -11.73
N GLN A 39 -4.65 5.18 -12.30
CA GLN A 39 -5.60 4.66 -13.30
C GLN A 39 -4.93 4.04 -14.53
N GLU A 40 -3.75 4.53 -14.89
CA GLU A 40 -2.97 4.01 -16.01
C GLU A 40 -2.05 2.84 -15.63
N ASP A 41 -1.99 2.49 -14.35
CA ASP A 41 -1.07 1.48 -13.83
C ASP A 41 -1.73 0.11 -13.65
N LYS A 42 -2.41 -0.34 -14.68
CA LYS A 42 -3.04 -1.68 -14.69
C LYS A 42 -2.00 -2.76 -14.42
N GLY A 43 -2.28 -3.61 -13.44
CA GLY A 43 -1.36 -4.66 -13.01
C GLY A 43 -0.44 -4.28 -11.85
N LEU A 44 -0.49 -3.03 -11.37
CA LEU A 44 0.14 -2.66 -10.10
C LEU A 44 -0.56 -3.37 -8.95
N ALA A 45 0.20 -3.98 -8.06
CA ALA A 45 -0.31 -4.58 -6.84
C ALA A 45 0.00 -3.71 -5.62
N VAL A 46 -0.94 -3.62 -4.69
CA VAL A 46 -0.79 -2.83 -3.46
C VAL A 46 -1.05 -3.70 -2.25
N PHE A 47 -0.07 -3.75 -1.35
CA PHE A 47 -0.20 -4.38 -0.03
C PHE A 47 -0.03 -3.33 1.04
N SER A 48 -0.94 -3.29 2.00
CA SER A 48 -0.85 -2.36 3.14
C SER A 48 -1.40 -3.01 4.41
N ILE A 49 -0.84 -2.60 5.53
CA ILE A 49 -1.39 -2.90 6.86
C ILE A 49 -1.56 -1.57 7.59
N VAL A 50 -2.72 -1.41 8.19
CA VAL A 50 -3.03 -0.23 9.01
C VAL A 50 -3.71 -0.66 10.29
N GLY A 51 -3.32 -0.06 11.41
CA GLY A 51 -3.97 -0.25 12.69
C GLY A 51 -5.25 0.56 12.80
N ARG A 52 -6.30 -0.03 13.37
CA ARG A 52 -7.54 0.72 13.64
C ARG A 52 -7.32 1.85 14.66
N ASP A 53 -6.35 1.68 15.54
CA ASP A 53 -5.98 2.68 16.56
C ASP A 53 -4.91 3.67 16.06
N ASP A 54 -4.60 3.64 14.77
CA ASP A 54 -3.68 4.57 14.13
C ASP A 54 -4.38 5.91 13.87
N GLU A 55 -4.08 6.89 14.69
CA GLU A 55 -4.68 8.24 14.62
C GLU A 55 -4.32 9.00 13.33
N PHE A 56 -3.23 8.61 12.66
CA PHE A 56 -2.73 9.29 11.48
C PHE A 56 -3.15 8.62 10.18
N GLY A 57 -3.27 7.30 10.15
CA GLY A 57 -3.44 6.52 8.92
C GLY A 57 -4.83 5.96 8.72
N PHE A 58 -5.56 5.67 9.78
CA PHE A 58 -6.82 4.94 9.67
C PHE A 58 -7.96 5.75 9.06
N ALA A 59 -8.05 7.04 9.36
CA ALA A 59 -9.18 7.88 8.96
C ALA A 59 -9.47 7.86 7.44
N ASN A 60 -8.46 7.60 6.61
CA ASN A 60 -8.61 7.62 5.16
C ASN A 60 -8.77 6.22 4.54
N VAL A 61 -8.52 5.15 5.29
CA VAL A 61 -8.46 3.80 4.72
C VAL A 61 -9.82 3.30 4.30
N GLU A 62 -10.85 3.48 5.12
CA GLU A 62 -12.20 3.01 4.81
C GLU A 62 -12.79 3.70 3.58
N ASP A 63 -12.46 4.97 3.37
CA ASP A 63 -12.90 5.72 2.19
C ASP A 63 -12.06 5.40 0.95
N LYS A 64 -10.76 5.21 1.12
CA LYS A 64 -9.81 5.01 0.02
C LYS A 64 -9.75 3.59 -0.51
N LEU A 65 -10.03 2.59 0.33
CA LEU A 65 -9.94 1.18 -0.08
C LEU A 65 -10.90 0.83 -1.24
N PRO A 66 -12.19 1.20 -1.22
CA PRO A 66 -13.06 0.94 -2.36
C PRO A 66 -12.61 1.63 -3.65
N GLU A 67 -12.06 2.84 -3.56
CA GLU A 67 -11.51 3.56 -4.70
C GLU A 67 -10.28 2.83 -5.28
N LEU A 68 -9.37 2.37 -4.42
CA LEU A 68 -8.17 1.63 -4.81
C LEU A 68 -8.53 0.31 -5.51
N GLU A 69 -9.45 -0.44 -4.94
CA GLU A 69 -9.95 -1.69 -5.52
C GLU A 69 -10.61 -1.48 -6.89
N LYS A 70 -11.32 -0.38 -7.05
CA LYS A 70 -11.96 -0.03 -8.33
C LYS A 70 -10.93 0.31 -9.40
N VAL A 71 -9.85 1.01 -9.03
CA VAL A 71 -8.80 1.44 -9.97
C VAL A 71 -7.91 0.27 -10.38
N LEU A 72 -7.49 -0.58 -9.45
CA LEU A 72 -6.49 -1.63 -9.67
C LEU A 72 -7.08 -3.04 -9.81
N GLY A 73 -8.30 -3.27 -9.38
CA GLY A 73 -8.89 -4.60 -9.24
C GLY A 73 -8.65 -5.20 -7.85
N LYS A 74 -9.66 -5.88 -7.30
CA LYS A 74 -9.59 -6.47 -5.96
C LYS A 74 -8.47 -7.50 -5.81
N GLU A 75 -8.18 -8.25 -6.86
CA GLU A 75 -7.12 -9.26 -6.90
C GLU A 75 -5.71 -8.66 -6.74
N ASN A 76 -5.56 -7.36 -7.02
CA ASN A 76 -4.29 -6.65 -6.92
C ASN A 76 -4.16 -5.83 -5.62
N VAL A 77 -5.14 -5.90 -4.74
CA VAL A 77 -5.17 -5.07 -3.53
C VAL A 77 -5.32 -5.94 -2.29
N SER A 78 -4.37 -5.83 -1.38
CA SER A 78 -4.41 -6.45 -0.06
C SER A 78 -4.21 -5.38 1.01
N VAL A 79 -5.29 -4.91 1.60
CA VAL A 79 -5.25 -3.94 2.70
C VAL A 79 -5.88 -4.57 3.93
N ARG A 80 -5.07 -4.75 4.98
CA ARG A 80 -5.53 -5.33 6.24
C ARG A 80 -5.65 -4.26 7.32
N ILE A 81 -6.83 -4.15 7.91
CA ILE A 81 -7.11 -3.28 9.05
C ILE A 81 -7.08 -4.14 10.31
N VAL A 82 -6.24 -3.79 11.27
CA VAL A 82 -5.98 -4.59 12.46
C VAL A 82 -6.43 -3.87 13.74
N ASP A 83 -7.35 -4.47 14.46
CA ASP A 83 -7.84 -3.94 15.74
C ASP A 83 -6.74 -4.00 16.80
N GLY A 84 -6.63 -2.95 17.61
CA GLY A 84 -5.64 -2.86 18.68
C GLY A 84 -4.21 -2.60 18.21
N LEU A 85 -4.04 -2.18 16.96
CA LEU A 85 -2.75 -1.82 16.40
C LEU A 85 -2.69 -0.31 16.17
N GLY A 86 -1.68 0.34 16.72
CA GLY A 86 -1.42 1.76 16.53
C GLY A 86 -0.47 2.04 15.37
N HIS A 87 -0.01 3.30 15.29
CA HIS A 87 0.95 3.76 14.29
C HIS A 87 2.36 3.24 14.59
N GLY A 88 3.15 3.00 13.54
CA GLY A 88 4.59 2.76 13.70
C GLY A 88 4.98 1.39 14.26
N PHE A 89 4.24 0.34 13.93
CA PHE A 89 4.53 -1.03 14.42
C PHE A 89 5.86 -1.62 13.90
N GLY A 90 6.56 -0.96 12.97
CA GLY A 90 7.86 -1.42 12.43
C GLY A 90 7.78 -2.82 11.83
N ILE A 91 8.65 -3.72 12.25
CA ILE A 91 8.63 -5.14 11.84
C ILE A 91 7.53 -5.97 12.51
N GLY A 92 6.76 -5.37 13.41
CA GLY A 92 5.60 -5.98 14.02
C GLY A 92 5.88 -6.97 15.16
N ASN A 93 7.12 -7.07 15.65
CA ASN A 93 7.45 -7.94 16.78
C ASN A 93 6.56 -7.64 17.98
N GLU A 94 6.10 -8.71 18.65
CA GLU A 94 5.19 -8.63 19.81
C GLU A 94 3.83 -8.00 19.50
N THR A 95 3.46 -7.88 18.23
CA THR A 95 2.16 -7.39 17.79
C THR A 95 1.37 -8.46 17.03
N LYS A 96 0.10 -8.16 16.71
CA LYS A 96 -0.76 -9.02 15.88
C LYS A 96 -0.26 -9.18 14.43
N VAL A 97 0.72 -8.37 14.02
CA VAL A 97 1.26 -8.36 12.65
C VAL A 97 2.72 -8.82 12.58
N LYS A 98 3.18 -9.60 13.53
CA LYS A 98 4.57 -10.08 13.61
C LYS A 98 5.10 -10.76 12.33
N ASN A 99 4.23 -11.28 11.48
CA ASN A 99 4.61 -11.99 10.26
C ASN A 99 4.34 -11.17 8.98
N TRP A 100 4.09 -9.87 9.09
CA TRP A 100 3.65 -9.08 7.94
C TRP A 100 4.69 -9.03 6.80
N LEU A 101 5.98 -9.06 7.12
CA LEU A 101 7.03 -9.09 6.09
C LEU A 101 6.94 -10.34 5.22
N GLN A 102 6.70 -11.50 5.85
CA GLN A 102 6.52 -12.75 5.12
C GLN A 102 5.25 -12.72 4.27
N GLU A 103 4.17 -12.19 4.81
CA GLU A 103 2.92 -12.00 4.07
C GLU A 103 3.12 -11.07 2.85
N ALA A 104 3.90 -10.00 3.02
CA ALA A 104 4.25 -9.09 1.94
C ALA A 104 5.07 -9.77 0.84
N VAL A 105 6.01 -10.63 1.21
CA VAL A 105 6.81 -11.42 0.24
C VAL A 105 5.90 -12.39 -0.52
N ILE A 106 5.01 -13.10 0.15
CA ILE A 106 4.05 -14.01 -0.49
C ILE A 106 3.15 -13.23 -1.48
N PHE A 107 2.67 -12.07 -1.06
CA PHE A 107 1.88 -11.20 -1.93
C PHE A 107 2.66 -10.77 -3.17
N TRP A 108 3.90 -10.32 -2.99
CA TRP A 108 4.76 -9.94 -4.12
C TRP A 108 5.02 -11.10 -5.08
N GLU A 109 5.32 -12.29 -4.56
CA GLU A 109 5.55 -13.50 -5.39
C GLU A 109 4.32 -13.83 -6.25
N ALA A 110 3.12 -13.60 -5.74
CA ALA A 110 1.88 -13.84 -6.48
C ALA A 110 1.62 -12.81 -7.59
N HIS A 111 2.28 -11.65 -7.55
CA HIS A 111 2.00 -10.52 -8.46
C HIS A 111 3.20 -10.09 -9.31
N ARG A 112 4.34 -10.72 -9.18
CA ARG A 112 5.54 -10.36 -9.94
C ARG A 112 5.53 -10.79 -11.42
#